data_230ed17f1fcda23cc6910e2d21c17238
#
_entry.id   230ed17f1fcda23cc6910e2d21c17238
#
_cell.length_a   1.000
_cell.length_b   1.000
_cell.length_c   1.000
_cell.angle_alpha   90.00
_cell.angle_beta   90.00
_cell.angle_gamma   90.00
#
_symmetry.space_group_name_H-M   'P 1'
#
loop_
_entity.id
_entity.type
_entity.pdbx_description
1 polymer ?
#
loop_
_entity_poly.entity_id
_entity_poly.type
_entity_poly.pdbx_seq_one_letter_code
_entity_poly.pdbx_strand_id
1 'polypeptide(L)'
;MKVHDLKPAPGSTRGRRRVGRGIAGKGGKTAGRGTKGQGARDNVKPGFEGGQLPLKQRIPKLKGFKNPFRVEYNVINLDTLEAFDGDVVNPDTLRAKGLVHKHGLVKVLGRGELTRRLQVSAHAFSRSATAAIEGAGGRTETLPLPFGHGRPPAKGNALTNR
;
A
#
# COMPACT_ATOMS: atom_id res chain seq x y z
N MET A 1 -17.27 -28.09 -1.72
CA MET A 1 -16.61 -27.46 -0.56
C MET A 1 -17.57 -26.45 0.05
N LYS A 2 -17.95 -26.65 1.32
CA LYS A 2 -18.86 -25.75 2.05
C LYS A 2 -18.04 -24.88 3.01
N VAL A 3 -18.59 -23.76 3.49
CA VAL A 3 -17.87 -22.83 4.39
C VAL A 3 -17.33 -23.53 5.66
N HIS A 4 -18.05 -24.51 6.20
CA HIS A 4 -17.61 -25.27 7.36
C HIS A 4 -16.47 -26.27 7.07
N ASP A 5 -16.18 -26.56 5.80
CA ASP A 5 -15.04 -27.41 5.39
C ASP A 5 -13.72 -26.64 5.38
N LEU A 6 -13.78 -25.29 5.43
CA LEU A 6 -12.60 -24.42 5.46
C LEU A 6 -11.89 -24.55 6.81
N LYS A 7 -10.74 -25.18 6.81
CA LYS A 7 -9.87 -25.33 7.98
C LYS A 7 -8.51 -24.70 7.70
N PRO A 8 -7.93 -23.99 8.67
CA PRO A 8 -6.57 -23.47 8.52
C PRO A 8 -5.58 -24.66 8.38
N ALA A 9 -4.47 -24.41 7.69
CA ALA A 9 -3.43 -25.42 7.53
C ALA A 9 -2.94 -25.94 8.90
N PRO A 10 -2.61 -27.23 9.03
CA PRO A 10 -2.08 -27.79 10.27
C PRO A 10 -0.86 -27.01 10.76
N GLY A 11 -0.87 -26.59 12.03
CA GLY A 11 0.20 -25.80 12.63
C GLY A 11 0.16 -24.28 12.39
N SER A 12 -0.76 -23.77 11.55
CA SER A 12 -0.93 -22.33 11.31
C SER A 12 -1.58 -21.59 12.49
N THR A 13 -2.31 -22.31 13.34
CA THR A 13 -2.94 -21.76 14.54
C THR A 13 -2.36 -22.38 15.81
N ARG A 14 -2.01 -21.53 16.78
CA ARG A 14 -1.55 -21.97 18.09
C ARG A 14 -2.63 -21.73 19.14
N GLY A 15 -2.88 -22.72 19.98
CA GLY A 15 -3.79 -22.57 21.11
C GLY A 15 -3.38 -21.40 22.02
N ARG A 16 -4.36 -20.55 22.37
CA ARG A 16 -4.12 -19.40 23.26
C ARG A 16 -3.68 -19.88 24.64
N ARG A 17 -2.53 -19.38 25.12
CA ARG A 17 -2.06 -19.66 26.46
C ARG A 17 -2.96 -18.99 27.49
N ARG A 18 -3.50 -19.76 28.40
CA ARG A 18 -4.30 -19.28 29.54
C ARG A 18 -3.41 -19.12 30.76
N VAL A 19 -3.25 -17.90 31.25
CA VAL A 19 -2.42 -17.58 32.43
C VAL A 19 -3.32 -17.36 33.66
N GLY A 20 -2.72 -17.43 34.86
CA GLY A 20 -3.47 -17.23 36.11
C GLY A 20 -4.46 -18.36 36.43
N ARG A 21 -4.19 -19.61 35.99
CA ARG A 21 -5.01 -20.80 36.25
C ARG A 21 -4.26 -21.75 37.21
N GLY A 22 -4.24 -21.43 38.48
CA GLY A 22 -3.49 -22.17 39.49
C GLY A 22 -2.02 -21.79 39.57
N ILE A 23 -1.22 -22.58 40.23
CA ILE A 23 0.20 -22.34 40.52
C ILE A 23 1.13 -23.09 39.57
N ALA A 24 0.64 -24.09 38.84
CA ALA A 24 1.42 -24.90 37.93
C ALA A 24 1.68 -24.19 36.59
N GLY A 25 2.86 -24.48 35.98
CA GLY A 25 3.26 -24.04 34.66
C GLY A 25 3.71 -22.56 34.56
N LYS A 26 4.19 -22.18 33.37
CA LYS A 26 4.64 -20.81 33.12
C LYS A 26 3.43 -19.86 33.08
N GLY A 27 3.36 -18.92 34.04
CA GLY A 27 2.28 -17.94 34.17
C GLY A 27 1.13 -18.38 35.07
N GLY A 28 1.36 -19.32 35.96
CA GLY A 28 0.49 -19.58 37.11
C GLY A 28 0.52 -18.42 38.10
N LYS A 29 -0.28 -18.46 39.19
CA LYS A 29 -0.39 -17.49 40.27
C LYS A 29 -0.56 -16.05 39.80
N THR A 30 0.51 -15.34 39.52
CA THR A 30 0.54 -13.90 39.17
C THR A 30 0.54 -13.63 37.66
N ALA A 31 0.31 -14.63 36.84
CA ALA A 31 0.29 -14.52 35.37
C ALA A 31 1.59 -13.92 34.76
N GLY A 32 2.71 -13.99 35.47
CA GLY A 32 4.01 -13.40 35.05
C GLY A 32 4.19 -11.92 35.35
N ARG A 33 3.26 -11.30 36.12
CA ARG A 33 3.32 -9.85 36.42
C ARG A 33 4.11 -9.51 37.70
N GLY A 34 4.54 -10.51 38.47
CA GLY A 34 5.20 -10.34 39.76
C GLY A 34 4.22 -10.05 40.90
N THR A 35 4.71 -9.63 42.06
CA THR A 35 3.93 -9.57 43.30
C THR A 35 3.32 -8.20 43.59
N LYS A 36 3.99 -7.13 43.35
CA LYS A 36 3.57 -5.75 43.57
C LYS A 36 4.10 -4.87 42.44
N GLY A 37 3.70 -3.64 42.41
CA GLY A 37 4.18 -2.66 41.43
C GLY A 37 3.12 -2.22 40.44
N GLN A 38 3.45 -1.18 39.74
CA GLN A 38 2.56 -0.47 38.83
C GLN A 38 2.15 -1.33 37.62
N GLY A 39 3.09 -2.11 37.05
CA GLY A 39 2.81 -2.99 35.91
C GLY A 39 1.91 -4.18 36.24
N ALA A 40 1.74 -4.54 37.52
CA ALA A 40 0.81 -5.60 37.95
C ALA A 40 -0.65 -5.14 38.06
N ARG A 41 -0.91 -3.83 38.06
CA ARG A 41 -2.22 -3.23 38.33
C ARG A 41 -2.96 -2.75 37.09
N ASP A 42 -2.36 -2.78 35.92
CA ASP A 42 -2.91 -2.26 34.64
C ASP A 42 -3.39 -0.78 34.68
N ASN A 43 -2.93 0.00 35.65
CA ASN A 43 -3.36 1.39 35.85
C ASN A 43 -2.59 2.40 35.02
N VAL A 44 -1.48 1.98 34.39
CA VAL A 44 -0.61 2.87 33.64
C VAL A 44 -0.94 2.80 32.17
N LYS A 45 -1.34 3.92 31.60
CA LYS A 45 -1.58 4.03 30.16
C LYS A 45 -0.26 3.88 29.37
N PRO A 46 -0.26 3.17 28.22
CA PRO A 46 0.91 3.12 27.36
C PRO A 46 1.40 4.53 27.00
N GLY A 47 2.71 4.77 27.12
CA GLY A 47 3.32 6.07 26.84
C GLY A 47 3.25 7.08 27.98
N PHE A 48 2.88 6.66 29.20
CA PHE A 48 3.02 7.50 30.39
C PHE A 48 4.48 7.56 30.85
N GLU A 49 5.02 8.76 31.01
CA GLU A 49 6.42 9.03 31.33
C GLU A 49 6.56 9.63 32.74
N GLY A 50 5.79 9.13 33.72
CA GLY A 50 5.93 9.54 35.13
C GLY A 50 5.49 10.97 35.44
N GLY A 51 4.71 11.62 34.59
CA GLY A 51 4.30 13.02 34.72
C GLY A 51 5.12 14.00 33.89
N GLN A 52 6.27 13.57 33.33
CA GLN A 52 7.00 14.34 32.34
C GLN A 52 6.16 14.47 31.06
N LEU A 53 6.29 15.58 30.34
CA LEU A 53 5.66 15.79 29.05
C LEU A 53 6.09 14.67 28.06
N PRO A 54 5.18 13.79 27.60
CA PRO A 54 5.52 12.67 26.75
C PRO A 54 6.18 13.10 25.43
N LEU A 55 7.10 12.28 24.91
CA LEU A 55 7.83 12.56 23.68
C LEU A 55 6.90 12.97 22.52
N LYS A 56 5.75 12.30 22.36
CA LYS A 56 4.72 12.62 21.36
C LYS A 56 4.21 14.07 21.43
N GLN A 57 4.29 14.72 22.59
CA GLN A 57 3.88 16.11 22.79
C GLN A 57 5.05 17.10 22.66
N ARG A 58 6.29 16.62 22.85
CA ARG A 58 7.50 17.43 22.67
C ARG A 58 7.93 17.56 21.21
N ILE A 59 7.57 16.58 20.37
CA ILE A 59 7.89 16.64 18.94
C ILE A 59 7.03 17.73 18.28
N PRO A 60 7.64 18.65 17.52
CA PRO A 60 6.90 19.65 16.77
C PRO A 60 5.91 19.00 15.79
N LYS A 61 4.74 19.60 15.65
CA LYS A 61 3.78 19.16 14.62
C LYS A 61 4.37 19.38 13.24
N LEU A 62 4.18 18.42 12.35
CA LEU A 62 4.53 18.57 10.95
C LEU A 62 3.77 19.75 10.36
N LYS A 63 4.53 20.66 9.72
CA LYS A 63 3.98 21.80 8.97
C LYS A 63 3.83 21.42 7.51
N GLY A 64 2.99 22.16 6.80
CA GLY A 64 2.72 21.96 5.41
C GLY A 64 1.29 21.48 5.12
N PHE A 65 1.02 21.24 3.86
CA PHE A 65 -0.27 20.76 3.38
C PHE A 65 -0.08 19.71 2.30
N LYS A 66 -1.08 18.87 2.11
CA LYS A 66 -1.14 17.96 0.97
C LYS A 66 -1.80 18.70 -0.20
N ASN A 67 -1.11 18.77 -1.35
CA ASN A 67 -1.67 19.40 -2.53
C ASN A 67 -2.99 18.69 -2.96
N PRO A 68 -4.16 19.35 -2.85
CA PRO A 68 -5.44 18.76 -3.22
C PRO A 68 -5.56 18.48 -4.73
N PHE A 69 -4.73 19.11 -5.54
CA PHE A 69 -4.70 18.96 -7.01
C PHE A 69 -3.61 18.02 -7.49
N ARG A 70 -3.08 17.18 -6.60
CA ARG A 70 -2.07 16.19 -6.96
C ARG A 70 -2.64 15.15 -7.92
N VAL A 71 -1.99 15.01 -9.06
CA VAL A 71 -2.26 13.94 -10.02
C VAL A 71 -1.46 12.70 -9.62
N GLU A 72 -2.15 11.61 -9.33
CA GLU A 72 -1.55 10.34 -8.97
C GLU A 72 -1.71 9.36 -10.14
N TYR A 73 -0.62 8.65 -10.44
CA TYR A 73 -0.58 7.65 -11.48
C TYR A 73 -0.31 6.26 -10.88
N ASN A 74 -0.97 5.25 -11.40
CA ASN A 74 -0.56 3.86 -11.27
C ASN A 74 0.63 3.64 -12.19
N VAL A 75 1.75 3.24 -11.64
CA VAL A 75 3.01 3.07 -12.37
C VAL A 75 3.13 1.63 -12.85
N ILE A 76 3.52 1.47 -14.12
CA ILE A 76 3.93 0.19 -14.71
C ILE A 76 5.32 0.35 -15.33
N ASN A 77 6.14 -0.69 -15.20
CA ASN A 77 7.48 -0.75 -15.77
C ASN A 77 7.53 -1.68 -17.00
N LEU A 78 8.61 -1.57 -17.81
CA LEU A 78 8.79 -2.37 -19.02
C LEU A 78 8.90 -3.87 -18.72
N ASP A 79 9.55 -4.24 -17.63
CA ASP A 79 9.63 -5.64 -17.17
C ASP A 79 8.23 -6.27 -16.96
N THR A 80 7.27 -5.50 -16.45
CA THR A 80 5.89 -5.96 -16.32
C THR A 80 5.17 -6.06 -17.67
N LEU A 81 5.51 -5.19 -18.61
CA LEU A 81 4.96 -5.23 -19.98
C LEU A 81 5.55 -6.38 -20.80
N GLU A 82 6.82 -6.73 -20.59
CA GLU A 82 7.46 -7.89 -21.23
C GLU A 82 6.76 -9.20 -20.83
N ALA A 83 6.38 -9.33 -19.56
CA ALA A 83 5.65 -10.47 -19.02
C ALA A 83 4.13 -10.45 -19.36
N PHE A 84 3.64 -9.42 -20.05
CA PHE A 84 2.22 -9.28 -20.36
C PHE A 84 1.84 -10.16 -21.57
N ASP A 85 0.78 -10.97 -21.43
CA ASP A 85 0.24 -11.76 -22.54
C ASP A 85 -0.66 -10.89 -23.45
N GLY A 86 -0.21 -10.63 -24.65
CA GLY A 86 -0.91 -9.85 -25.67
C GLY A 86 -0.05 -8.72 -26.23
N ASP A 87 -0.40 -8.24 -27.42
CA ASP A 87 0.36 -7.22 -28.13
C ASP A 87 -0.23 -5.81 -27.94
N VAL A 88 -1.46 -5.73 -27.45
CA VAL A 88 -2.16 -4.47 -27.18
C VAL A 88 -2.34 -4.28 -25.67
N VAL A 89 -1.75 -3.22 -25.15
CA VAL A 89 -1.78 -2.86 -23.73
C VAL A 89 -2.57 -1.58 -23.53
N ASN A 90 -3.74 -1.70 -22.91
CA ASN A 90 -4.61 -0.59 -22.56
C ASN A 90 -4.80 -0.53 -21.02
N PRO A 91 -5.20 0.61 -20.44
CA PRO A 91 -5.52 0.68 -19.01
C PRO A 91 -6.54 -0.37 -18.55
N ASP A 92 -7.50 -0.72 -19.40
CA ASP A 92 -8.56 -1.69 -19.07
C ASP A 92 -8.02 -3.13 -19.08
N THR A 93 -7.16 -3.50 -20.02
CA THR A 93 -6.50 -4.81 -20.03
C THR A 93 -5.59 -5.00 -18.84
N LEU A 94 -4.88 -3.92 -18.42
CA LEU A 94 -4.03 -3.91 -17.24
C LEU A 94 -4.84 -4.05 -15.94
N ARG A 95 -6.03 -3.45 -15.87
CA ARG A 95 -6.96 -3.60 -14.75
C ARG A 95 -7.55 -5.00 -14.68
N ALA A 96 -7.93 -5.57 -15.82
CA ALA A 96 -8.47 -6.92 -15.90
C ALA A 96 -7.44 -7.97 -15.39
N LYS A 97 -6.16 -7.77 -15.66
CA LYS A 97 -5.06 -8.61 -15.15
C LYS A 97 -4.61 -8.25 -13.72
N GLY A 98 -5.17 -7.21 -13.11
CA GLY A 98 -4.82 -6.80 -11.74
C GLY A 98 -3.45 -6.14 -11.58
N LEU A 99 -2.81 -5.73 -12.70
CA LEU A 99 -1.49 -5.07 -12.68
C LEU A 99 -1.55 -3.62 -12.24
N VAL A 100 -2.71 -2.98 -12.33
CA VAL A 100 -2.99 -1.62 -11.86
C VAL A 100 -4.27 -1.59 -11.03
N HIS A 101 -4.37 -0.59 -10.16
CA HIS A 101 -5.58 -0.40 -9.38
C HIS A 101 -6.79 -0.13 -10.28
N LYS A 102 -7.98 -0.52 -9.80
CA LYS A 102 -9.26 -0.38 -10.51
C LYS A 102 -9.55 1.06 -10.98
N HIS A 103 -9.06 2.05 -10.25
CA HIS A 103 -9.24 3.46 -10.57
C HIS A 103 -7.90 4.18 -10.66
N GLY A 104 -7.87 5.30 -11.39
CA GLY A 104 -6.71 6.17 -11.53
C GLY A 104 -6.06 6.13 -12.92
N LEU A 105 -5.13 7.04 -13.11
CA LEU A 105 -4.38 7.19 -14.35
C LEU A 105 -3.23 6.18 -14.39
N VAL A 106 -2.80 5.80 -15.58
CA VAL A 106 -1.69 4.86 -15.79
C VAL A 106 -0.50 5.60 -16.40
N LYS A 107 0.68 5.37 -15.85
CA LYS A 107 1.95 5.88 -16.36
C LYS A 107 2.95 4.75 -16.57
N VAL A 108 3.58 4.72 -17.74
CA VAL A 108 4.61 3.74 -18.07
C VAL A 108 6.01 4.33 -17.80
N LEU A 109 6.83 3.58 -17.07
CA LEU A 109 8.21 3.92 -16.75
C LEU A 109 9.20 2.93 -17.38
N GLY A 110 10.40 3.40 -17.65
CA GLY A 110 11.41 2.70 -18.44
C GLY A 110 12.34 1.76 -17.65
N ARG A 111 11.88 1.19 -16.52
CA ARG A 111 12.68 0.17 -15.82
C ARG A 111 12.45 -1.19 -16.47
N GLY A 112 13.53 -1.90 -16.75
CA GLY A 112 13.53 -3.20 -17.44
C GLY A 112 13.84 -3.07 -18.92
N GLU A 113 13.90 -4.20 -19.59
CA GLU A 113 14.11 -4.29 -21.03
C GLU A 113 12.85 -4.79 -21.71
N LEU A 114 12.58 -4.31 -22.92
CA LEU A 114 11.45 -4.72 -23.74
C LEU A 114 11.99 -5.23 -25.06
N THR A 115 11.77 -6.51 -25.35
CA THR A 115 12.17 -7.15 -26.60
C THR A 115 11.02 -7.34 -27.57
N ARG A 116 9.79 -7.31 -27.04
CA ARG A 116 8.56 -7.55 -27.79
C ARG A 116 8.00 -6.28 -28.40
N ARG A 117 7.42 -6.41 -29.58
CA ARG A 117 6.69 -5.33 -30.21
C ARG A 117 5.30 -5.20 -29.56
N LEU A 118 5.05 -4.11 -28.87
CA LEU A 118 3.79 -3.83 -28.18
C LEU A 118 3.16 -2.51 -28.63
N GLN A 119 1.84 -2.48 -28.71
CA GLN A 119 1.08 -1.25 -28.83
C GLN A 119 0.57 -0.86 -27.45
N VAL A 120 1.09 0.23 -26.88
CA VAL A 120 0.81 0.63 -25.52
C VAL A 120 0.07 1.96 -25.48
N SER A 121 -1.15 1.95 -24.95
CA SER A 121 -1.98 3.13 -24.72
C SER A 121 -2.00 3.45 -23.21
N ALA A 122 -1.52 4.63 -22.79
CA ALA A 122 -1.48 5.06 -21.39
C ALA A 122 -1.63 6.58 -21.27
N HIS A 123 -1.90 7.09 -20.07
CA HIS A 123 -2.11 8.52 -19.84
C HIS A 123 -0.78 9.31 -19.79
N ALA A 124 0.33 8.67 -19.48
CA ALA A 124 1.65 9.27 -19.51
C ALA A 124 2.75 8.21 -19.72
N PHE A 125 3.86 8.65 -20.31
CA PHE A 125 5.07 7.85 -20.51
C PHE A 125 6.28 8.60 -19.97
N SER A 126 7.32 7.89 -19.55
CA SER A 126 8.64 8.48 -19.37
C SER A 126 9.38 8.51 -20.71
N ARG A 127 10.33 9.42 -20.89
CA ARG A 127 11.15 9.51 -22.11
C ARG A 127 11.86 8.19 -22.41
N SER A 128 12.42 7.55 -21.38
CA SER A 128 13.08 6.25 -21.51
C SER A 128 12.12 5.13 -21.91
N ALA A 129 10.89 5.13 -21.40
CA ALA A 129 9.88 4.13 -21.78
C ALA A 129 9.45 4.29 -23.23
N THR A 130 9.21 5.52 -23.70
CA THR A 130 8.86 5.79 -25.09
C THR A 130 9.97 5.30 -26.02
N ALA A 131 11.23 5.70 -25.75
CA ALA A 131 12.38 5.29 -26.56
C ALA A 131 12.57 3.75 -26.59
N ALA A 132 12.36 3.05 -25.49
CA ALA A 132 12.48 1.60 -25.42
C ALA A 132 11.35 0.89 -26.18
N ILE A 133 10.10 1.35 -26.07
CA ILE A 133 8.95 0.76 -26.79
C ILE A 133 9.12 0.99 -28.31
N GLU A 134 9.50 2.18 -28.73
CA GLU A 134 9.77 2.49 -30.14
C GLU A 134 10.98 1.74 -30.67
N GLY A 135 12.05 1.60 -29.87
CA GLY A 135 13.24 0.82 -30.19
C GLY A 135 12.94 -0.68 -30.39
N ALA A 136 11.99 -1.23 -29.65
CA ALA A 136 11.47 -2.59 -29.83
C ALA A 136 10.49 -2.73 -31.03
N GLY A 137 10.28 -1.64 -31.81
CA GLY A 137 9.33 -1.61 -32.93
C GLY A 137 7.86 -1.50 -32.53
N GLY A 138 7.59 -1.17 -31.28
CA GLY A 138 6.25 -0.93 -30.75
C GLY A 138 5.73 0.48 -31.07
N ARG A 139 4.51 0.78 -30.56
CA ARG A 139 3.87 2.08 -30.70
C ARG A 139 3.36 2.55 -29.35
N THR A 140 3.56 3.84 -29.05
CA THR A 140 3.02 4.51 -27.87
C THR A 140 1.84 5.40 -28.26
N GLU A 141 0.77 5.37 -27.46
CA GLU A 141 -0.41 6.22 -27.62
C GLU A 141 -0.74 6.89 -26.31
N THR A 142 -0.74 8.22 -26.28
CA THR A 142 -1.08 8.96 -25.07
C THR A 142 -2.56 9.25 -25.03
N LEU A 143 -3.24 8.71 -24.03
CA LEU A 143 -4.65 8.92 -23.77
C LEU A 143 -4.91 10.30 -23.15
N PRO A 144 -6.00 10.98 -23.46
CA PRO A 144 -6.35 12.26 -22.87
C PRO A 144 -6.63 12.10 -21.36
N LEU A 145 -6.25 13.12 -20.60
CA LEU A 145 -6.58 13.19 -19.19
C LEU A 145 -8.08 13.51 -18.99
N PRO A 146 -8.77 12.95 -17.99
CA PRO A 146 -10.21 13.16 -17.78
C PRO A 146 -10.58 14.62 -17.43
N PHE A 147 -9.59 15.44 -17.06
CA PHE A 147 -9.75 16.88 -16.79
C PHE A 147 -9.11 17.75 -17.89
N GLY A 148 -8.72 17.19 -19.03
CA GLY A 148 -8.10 17.87 -20.15
C GLY A 148 -6.80 18.61 -19.77
N HIS A 149 -6.61 19.81 -20.28
CA HIS A 149 -5.49 20.70 -19.94
C HIS A 149 -5.78 21.59 -18.72
N GLY A 150 -6.97 21.45 -18.11
CA GLY A 150 -7.38 22.22 -16.96
C GLY A 150 -6.78 21.74 -15.63
N ARG A 151 -7.16 22.42 -14.56
CA ARG A 151 -6.78 22.03 -13.20
C ARG A 151 -7.47 20.72 -12.81
N PRO A 152 -6.76 19.73 -12.29
CA PRO A 152 -7.39 18.48 -11.83
C PRO A 152 -8.41 18.76 -10.70
N PRO A 153 -9.44 17.93 -10.55
CA PRO A 153 -10.40 18.07 -9.47
C PRO A 153 -9.71 17.96 -8.10
N ALA A 154 -10.14 18.76 -7.14
CA ALA A 154 -9.60 18.74 -5.79
C ALA A 154 -9.89 17.38 -5.12
N LYS A 155 -8.85 16.71 -4.63
CA LYS A 155 -8.95 15.46 -3.88
C LYS A 155 -9.09 15.78 -2.39
N GLY A 156 -10.29 15.62 -1.85
CA GLY A 156 -10.61 15.88 -0.45
C GLY A 156 -10.98 17.35 -0.16
N ASN A 157 -11.49 17.60 1.03
CA ASN A 157 -11.79 18.95 1.50
C ASN A 157 -10.54 19.53 2.17
N ALA A 158 -10.23 20.80 1.90
CA ALA A 158 -9.12 21.54 2.53
C ALA A 158 -9.19 21.50 4.08
N LEU A 159 -10.36 21.33 4.64
CA LEU A 159 -10.59 21.23 6.08
C LEU A 159 -10.27 19.86 6.69
N THR A 160 -10.23 18.80 5.91
CA THR A 160 -9.89 17.43 6.37
C THR A 160 -8.40 17.18 6.47
N ASN A 161 -7.56 18.14 6.09
CA ASN A 161 -6.10 18.07 6.12
C ASN A 161 -5.47 18.84 7.30
N ARG A 162 -6.27 19.21 8.30
CA ARG A 162 -5.80 19.85 9.54
C ARG A 162 -5.59 18.84 10.65
#